data_5a2c74b12ee6e28798cd1de522c801d8
#
_entry.id   5a2c74b12ee6e28798cd1de522c801d8
#
_cell.length_a   1.000
_cell.length_b   1.000
_cell.length_c   1.000
_cell.angle_alpha   90.00
_cell.angle_beta   90.00
_cell.angle_gamma   90.00
#
_symmetry.space_group_name_H-M   'P 1'
#
loop_
_entity.id
_entity.type
_entity.pdbx_description
1 polymer ?
#
loop_
_entity_poly.entity_id
_entity_poly.type
_entity_poly.pdbx_seq_one_letter_code
_entity_poly.pdbx_strand_id
1 'polypeptide(L)'
;MFRARGALVAVVFLAFPSLSSASALPVDPSDWTPRARLLLAQSCVGEAGFRSATTGECAAIGWVYAKRVRQMRRAGRSITYARMVRLYSQPIRLRRHLWIVSLREDLEQPRGWPRRWPDWDEHFREQWQAVLDEVDRFARGEIEDPCPRANHFGAVTDRPSPRLVRTGCAVRTRNLFYRLR
;
A
#
# COMPACT_ATOMS: atom_id res chain seq x y z
N MET A 1 59.49 -23.78 -42.36
CA MET A 1 59.23 -23.81 -40.88
C MET A 1 58.62 -22.49 -40.44
N PHE A 2 57.31 -22.44 -40.36
CA PHE A 2 56.61 -21.26 -39.85
C PHE A 2 56.07 -21.50 -38.43
N ARG A 3 56.58 -20.76 -37.46
CA ARG A 3 56.11 -20.79 -36.07
C ARG A 3 54.96 -19.80 -35.95
N ALA A 4 53.72 -20.30 -35.73
CA ALA A 4 52.57 -19.49 -35.36
C ALA A 4 52.68 -19.11 -33.87
N ARG A 5 52.74 -17.84 -33.56
CA ARG A 5 52.59 -17.28 -32.20
C ARG A 5 51.10 -17.05 -31.92
N GLY A 6 50.51 -17.91 -31.10
CA GLY A 6 49.17 -17.71 -30.59
C GLY A 6 49.17 -16.62 -29.50
N ALA A 7 48.45 -15.57 -29.73
CA ALA A 7 48.20 -14.55 -28.73
C ALA A 7 46.99 -14.97 -27.85
N LEU A 8 47.23 -15.12 -26.56
CA LEU A 8 46.21 -15.41 -25.55
C LEU A 8 45.55 -14.10 -25.17
N VAL A 9 44.29 -13.92 -25.58
CA VAL A 9 43.47 -12.76 -25.12
C VAL A 9 42.83 -13.14 -23.81
N ALA A 10 43.30 -12.57 -22.71
CA ALA A 10 42.68 -12.70 -21.41
C ALA A 10 41.47 -11.77 -21.34
N VAL A 11 40.25 -12.32 -21.32
CA VAL A 11 39.01 -11.58 -21.09
C VAL A 11 38.86 -11.39 -19.58
N VAL A 12 39.13 -10.19 -19.10
CA VAL A 12 38.89 -9.81 -17.71
C VAL A 12 37.40 -9.48 -17.57
N PHE A 13 36.65 -10.38 -16.93
CA PHE A 13 35.28 -10.10 -16.47
C PHE A 13 35.36 -9.20 -15.26
N LEU A 14 35.13 -7.89 -15.46
CA LEU A 14 34.84 -6.96 -14.39
C LEU A 14 33.45 -7.28 -13.86
N ALA A 15 33.37 -8.02 -12.77
CA ALA A 15 32.15 -8.16 -12.00
C ALA A 15 31.82 -6.79 -11.37
N PHE A 16 30.93 -6.03 -11.98
CA PHE A 16 30.33 -4.87 -11.35
C PHE A 16 29.48 -5.35 -10.19
N PRO A 17 29.76 -4.96 -8.94
CA PRO A 17 28.83 -5.23 -7.86
C PRO A 17 27.52 -4.52 -8.22
N SER A 18 26.45 -5.30 -8.40
CA SER A 18 25.12 -4.77 -8.50
C SER A 18 24.84 -4.02 -7.21
N LEU A 19 24.93 -2.69 -7.24
CA LEU A 19 24.40 -1.83 -6.19
C LEU A 19 22.89 -2.07 -6.14
N SER A 20 22.48 -3.09 -5.38
CA SER A 20 21.10 -3.26 -4.97
C SER A 20 20.73 -1.95 -4.27
N SER A 21 20.06 -1.06 -4.98
CA SER A 21 19.43 0.10 -4.36
C SER A 21 18.46 -0.47 -3.33
N ALA A 22 18.88 -0.48 -2.08
CA ALA A 22 17.99 -0.82 -0.98
C ALA A 22 16.78 0.11 -1.09
N SER A 23 15.69 -0.41 -1.64
CA SER A 23 14.45 0.35 -1.77
C SER A 23 14.07 0.81 -0.38
N ALA A 24 14.04 2.12 -0.16
CA ALA A 24 13.67 2.68 1.12
C ALA A 24 12.30 2.11 1.54
N LEU A 25 12.19 1.61 2.75
CA LEU A 25 10.95 1.06 3.29
C LEU A 25 9.79 2.04 3.05
N PRO A 26 8.60 1.53 2.71
CA PRO A 26 7.44 2.39 2.45
C PRO A 26 7.07 3.24 3.66
N VAL A 27 7.21 2.68 4.86
CA VAL A 27 6.91 3.33 6.13
C VAL A 27 8.17 3.31 6.99
N ASP A 28 8.44 4.42 7.68
CA ASP A 28 9.48 4.48 8.70
C ASP A 28 9.18 3.44 9.80
N PRO A 29 10.13 2.59 10.19
CA PRO A 29 9.91 1.60 11.25
C PRO A 29 9.37 2.20 12.56
N SER A 30 9.78 3.41 12.91
CA SER A 30 9.28 4.11 14.10
C SER A 30 7.80 4.53 14.01
N ASP A 31 7.27 4.65 12.78
CA ASP A 31 5.86 4.95 12.52
C ASP A 31 4.99 3.68 12.42
N TRP A 32 5.63 2.51 12.24
CA TRP A 32 4.91 1.25 12.07
C TRP A 32 4.55 0.65 13.43
N THR A 33 3.43 1.09 13.96
CA THR A 33 2.87 0.62 15.23
C THR A 33 1.70 -0.35 14.98
N PRO A 34 1.31 -1.19 15.95
CA PRO A 34 0.10 -2.02 15.83
C PRO A 34 -1.13 -1.21 15.42
N ARG A 35 -1.23 0.02 15.91
CA ARG A 35 -2.30 0.94 15.52
C ARG A 35 -2.21 1.40 14.07
N ALA A 36 -1.02 1.67 13.55
CA ALA A 36 -0.83 2.06 12.15
C ALA A 36 -1.20 0.90 11.23
N ARG A 37 -0.78 -0.31 11.56
CA ARG A 37 -1.13 -1.56 10.91
C ARG A 37 -2.64 -1.74 10.79
N LEU A 38 -3.33 -1.74 11.93
CA LEU A 38 -4.78 -1.93 11.98
C LEU A 38 -5.54 -0.85 11.22
N LEU A 39 -5.15 0.42 11.37
CA LEU A 39 -5.77 1.52 10.63
C LEU A 39 -5.61 1.39 9.12
N LEU A 40 -4.43 0.97 8.63
CA LEU A 40 -4.24 0.74 7.20
C LEU A 40 -5.13 -0.40 6.71
N ALA A 41 -5.17 -1.53 7.42
CA ALA A 41 -6.01 -2.67 7.06
C ALA A 41 -7.51 -2.29 7.03
N GLN A 42 -8.00 -1.60 8.05
CA GLN A 42 -9.36 -1.06 8.09
C GLN A 42 -9.62 -0.09 6.92
N SER A 43 -8.65 0.76 6.59
CA SER A 43 -8.75 1.66 5.43
C SER A 43 -8.85 0.89 4.12
N CYS A 44 -8.04 -0.14 3.91
CA CYS A 44 -8.09 -0.99 2.74
C CYS A 44 -9.49 -1.61 2.53
N VAL A 45 -10.05 -2.20 3.59
CA VAL A 45 -11.39 -2.78 3.54
C VAL A 45 -12.45 -1.71 3.27
N GLY A 46 -12.34 -0.56 3.91
CA GLY A 46 -13.29 0.53 3.76
C GLY A 46 -13.28 1.19 2.38
N GLU A 47 -12.13 1.32 1.76
CA GLU A 47 -11.96 1.98 0.45
C GLU A 47 -12.17 0.99 -0.72
N ALA A 48 -11.75 -0.27 -0.58
CA ALA A 48 -11.68 -1.23 -1.67
C ALA A 48 -12.35 -2.58 -1.38
N GLY A 49 -12.80 -2.83 -0.15
CA GLY A 49 -13.42 -4.07 0.29
C GLY A 49 -12.41 -5.15 0.68
N PHE A 50 -12.93 -6.30 1.15
CA PHE A 50 -12.10 -7.41 1.62
C PHE A 50 -11.19 -8.03 0.55
N ARG A 51 -11.56 -7.92 -0.72
CA ARG A 51 -10.73 -8.42 -1.84
C ARG A 51 -9.55 -7.51 -2.18
N SER A 52 -9.35 -6.41 -1.45
CA SER A 52 -8.27 -5.46 -1.71
C SER A 52 -6.87 -6.09 -1.66
N ALA A 53 -6.66 -7.08 -0.79
CA ALA A 53 -5.41 -7.81 -0.70
C ALA A 53 -5.14 -8.66 -1.96
N THR A 54 -6.15 -9.39 -2.46
CA THR A 54 -5.99 -10.25 -3.64
C THR A 54 -5.82 -9.47 -4.95
N THR A 55 -6.20 -8.20 -4.96
CA THR A 55 -6.06 -7.31 -6.13
C THR A 55 -4.81 -6.42 -6.06
N GLY A 56 -4.08 -6.42 -4.93
CA GLY A 56 -2.95 -5.51 -4.69
C GLY A 56 -3.37 -4.06 -4.44
N GLU A 57 -4.66 -3.80 -4.29
CA GLU A 57 -5.18 -2.43 -4.10
C GLU A 57 -4.87 -1.90 -2.70
N CYS A 58 -4.81 -2.79 -1.70
CA CYS A 58 -4.43 -2.42 -0.34
C CYS A 58 -3.00 -1.86 -0.30
N ALA A 59 -2.05 -2.53 -0.94
CA ALA A 59 -0.68 -2.03 -1.05
C ALA A 59 -0.62 -0.68 -1.79
N ALA A 60 -1.40 -0.51 -2.87
CA ALA A 60 -1.48 0.76 -3.59
C ALA A 60 -1.96 1.92 -2.71
N ILE A 61 -2.99 1.69 -1.88
CA ILE A 61 -3.50 2.63 -0.88
C ILE A 61 -2.41 2.95 0.15
N GLY A 62 -1.74 1.93 0.66
CA GLY A 62 -0.64 2.06 1.61
C GLY A 62 0.50 2.94 1.08
N TRP A 63 0.90 2.72 -0.17
CA TRP A 63 1.93 3.52 -0.84
C TRP A 63 1.52 4.98 -1.04
N VAL A 64 0.24 5.26 -1.34
CA VAL A 64 -0.24 6.65 -1.43
C VAL A 64 -0.10 7.35 -0.08
N TYR A 65 -0.49 6.71 1.03
CA TYR A 65 -0.31 7.30 2.36
C TYR A 65 1.17 7.51 2.70
N ALA A 66 2.04 6.56 2.38
CA ALA A 66 3.48 6.68 2.61
C ALA A 66 4.09 7.87 1.85
N LYS A 67 3.73 8.04 0.57
CA LYS A 67 4.16 9.19 -0.24
C LYS A 67 3.67 10.51 0.34
N ARG A 68 2.44 10.56 0.84
CA ARG A 68 1.89 11.77 1.48
C ARG A 68 2.57 12.10 2.80
N VAL A 69 2.89 11.10 3.63
CA VAL A 69 3.69 11.31 4.85
C VAL A 69 5.03 11.94 4.48
N ARG A 70 5.75 11.36 3.52
CA ARG A 70 7.03 11.90 3.06
C ARG A 70 6.90 13.33 2.52
N GLN A 71 5.86 13.62 1.74
CA GLN A 71 5.60 14.95 1.20
C GLN A 71 5.33 15.98 2.31
N MET A 72 4.50 15.61 3.31
CA MET A 72 4.20 16.47 4.45
C MET A 72 5.43 16.75 5.30
N ARG A 73 6.25 15.72 5.55
CA ARG A 73 7.51 15.87 6.32
C ARG A 73 8.52 16.77 5.59
N ARG A 74 8.65 16.63 4.26
CA ARG A 74 9.48 17.54 3.46
C ARG A 74 8.99 18.99 3.51
N ALA A 75 7.69 19.21 3.70
CA ALA A 75 7.09 20.53 3.92
C ALA A 75 7.16 20.99 5.39
N GLY A 76 8.01 20.39 6.24
CA GLY A 76 8.20 20.75 7.63
C GLY A 76 7.07 20.36 8.58
N ARG A 77 6.13 19.51 8.15
CA ARG A 77 4.98 19.10 8.98
C ARG A 77 5.28 17.79 9.70
N SER A 78 5.17 17.79 11.02
CA SER A 78 5.23 16.55 11.81
C SER A 78 3.93 15.76 11.65
N ILE A 79 4.01 14.61 11.00
CA ILE A 79 2.88 13.70 10.81
C ILE A 79 3.34 12.25 10.87
N THR A 80 2.60 11.42 11.60
CA THR A 80 2.81 9.97 11.64
C THR A 80 1.97 9.28 10.56
N TYR A 81 2.36 8.05 10.19
CA TYR A 81 1.62 7.24 9.24
C TYR A 81 0.18 7.00 9.70
N ALA A 82 -0.01 6.60 10.96
CA ALA A 82 -1.34 6.41 11.56
C ALA A 82 -2.23 7.66 11.47
N ARG A 83 -1.65 8.86 11.71
CA ARG A 83 -2.37 10.12 11.58
C ARG A 83 -2.75 10.41 10.13
N MET A 84 -1.87 10.08 9.17
CA MET A 84 -2.16 10.23 7.74
C MET A 84 -3.37 9.39 7.34
N VAL A 85 -3.40 8.10 7.70
CA VAL A 85 -4.53 7.21 7.40
C VAL A 85 -5.83 7.78 7.97
N ARG A 86 -5.83 8.22 9.23
CA ARG A 86 -7.03 8.78 9.87
C ARG A 86 -7.57 10.05 9.19
N LEU A 87 -6.67 10.90 8.72
CA LEU A 87 -7.09 12.16 8.11
C LEU A 87 -7.64 11.98 6.71
N TYR A 88 -7.15 10.98 5.97
CA TYR A 88 -7.43 10.86 4.54
C TYR A 88 -8.29 9.66 4.16
N SER A 89 -8.37 8.61 4.99
CA SER A 89 -9.35 7.54 4.77
C SER A 89 -10.76 8.02 5.14
N GLN A 90 -11.64 8.11 4.16
CA GLN A 90 -13.02 8.52 4.40
C GLN A 90 -13.77 7.54 5.32
N PRO A 91 -13.69 6.21 5.11
CA PRO A 91 -14.34 5.23 5.99
C PRO A 91 -13.91 5.37 7.45
N ILE A 92 -12.62 5.60 7.69
CA ILE A 92 -12.08 5.78 9.05
C ILE A 92 -12.51 7.13 9.65
N ARG A 93 -12.38 8.21 8.87
CA ARG A 93 -12.65 9.58 9.34
C ARG A 93 -14.12 9.81 9.65
N LEU A 94 -15.00 9.36 8.75
CA LEU A 94 -16.43 9.63 8.85
C LEU A 94 -17.18 8.60 9.68
N ARG A 95 -16.55 7.47 10.05
CA ARG A 95 -17.16 6.37 10.80
C ARG A 95 -18.52 5.93 10.25
N ARG A 96 -18.69 6.05 8.92
CA ARG A 96 -19.97 5.73 8.25
C ARG A 96 -20.40 4.28 8.43
N HIS A 97 -19.42 3.40 8.61
CA HIS A 97 -19.63 1.98 8.81
C HIS A 97 -18.91 1.56 10.08
N LEU A 98 -19.67 1.41 11.17
CA LEU A 98 -19.12 1.06 12.47
C LEU A 98 -18.33 -0.27 12.42
N TRP A 99 -18.77 -1.21 11.62
CA TRP A 99 -18.10 -2.51 11.47
C TRP A 99 -16.67 -2.37 10.95
N ILE A 100 -16.37 -1.42 10.05
CA ILE A 100 -15.01 -1.21 9.52
C ILE A 100 -14.06 -0.81 10.65
N VAL A 101 -14.46 0.20 11.43
CA VAL A 101 -13.60 0.72 12.52
C VAL A 101 -13.57 -0.19 13.75
N SER A 102 -14.38 -1.24 13.77
CA SER A 102 -14.40 -2.27 14.81
C SER A 102 -13.76 -3.59 14.40
N LEU A 103 -13.26 -3.70 13.15
CA LEU A 103 -12.39 -4.82 12.76
C LEU A 103 -11.15 -4.86 13.66
N ARG A 104 -10.79 -6.05 14.11
CA ARG A 104 -9.65 -6.31 15.00
C ARG A 104 -8.78 -7.44 14.48
N GLU A 105 -7.62 -7.59 15.06
CA GLU A 105 -6.66 -8.64 14.69
C GLU A 105 -7.07 -10.02 15.22
N ASP A 106 -7.92 -10.08 16.24
CA ASP A 106 -8.43 -11.31 16.87
C ASP A 106 -9.48 -12.06 16.04
N LEU A 107 -9.82 -11.56 14.87
CA LEU A 107 -10.80 -12.14 13.94
C LEU A 107 -12.21 -12.27 14.52
N GLU A 108 -12.51 -11.60 15.62
CA GLU A 108 -13.86 -11.56 16.17
C GLU A 108 -14.81 -10.78 15.26
N GLN A 109 -16.10 -11.14 15.34
CA GLN A 109 -17.12 -10.42 14.56
C GLN A 109 -17.13 -8.94 14.89
N PRO A 110 -16.96 -8.05 13.90
CA PRO A 110 -16.93 -6.62 14.13
C PRO A 110 -18.31 -6.11 14.58
N ARG A 111 -18.30 -5.15 15.48
CA ARG A 111 -19.52 -4.49 15.92
C ARG A 111 -20.20 -3.78 14.75
N GLY A 112 -21.53 -3.89 14.65
CA GLY A 112 -22.28 -3.26 13.59
C GLY A 112 -22.14 -3.97 12.23
N TRP A 113 -21.77 -5.25 12.23
CA TRP A 113 -21.80 -6.09 11.04
C TRP A 113 -23.18 -6.02 10.37
N PRO A 114 -23.27 -5.80 9.06
CA PRO A 114 -24.56 -5.58 8.40
C PRO A 114 -25.43 -6.83 8.45
N ARG A 115 -26.63 -6.74 9.02
CA ARG A 115 -27.57 -7.86 9.16
C ARG A 115 -27.97 -8.54 7.86
N ARG A 116 -27.86 -7.82 6.73
CA ARG A 116 -28.19 -8.33 5.38
C ARG A 116 -27.01 -9.06 4.71
N TRP A 117 -25.84 -9.05 5.32
CA TRP A 117 -24.68 -9.77 4.84
C TRP A 117 -24.67 -11.18 5.44
N PRO A 118 -23.95 -12.13 4.80
CA PRO A 118 -23.67 -13.42 5.43
C PRO A 118 -23.05 -13.23 6.80
N ASP A 119 -23.14 -14.26 7.63
CA ASP A 119 -22.51 -14.24 8.94
C ASP A 119 -21.00 -13.98 8.80
N TRP A 120 -20.39 -13.51 9.91
CA TRP A 120 -18.95 -13.34 10.01
C TRP A 120 -18.30 -14.73 10.16
N ASP A 121 -18.28 -15.47 9.05
CA ASP A 121 -17.81 -16.84 8.95
C ASP A 121 -16.30 -16.92 8.64
N GLU A 122 -15.82 -18.12 8.41
CA GLU A 122 -14.43 -18.39 8.06
C GLU A 122 -13.99 -17.65 6.78
N HIS A 123 -14.85 -17.57 5.80
CA HIS A 123 -14.56 -16.88 4.54
C HIS A 123 -14.22 -15.38 4.76
N PHE A 124 -14.97 -14.67 5.59
CA PHE A 124 -14.65 -13.26 5.90
C PHE A 124 -13.42 -13.12 6.78
N ARG A 125 -13.20 -14.06 7.71
CA ARG A 125 -11.99 -14.10 8.54
C ARG A 125 -10.74 -14.31 7.71
N GLU A 126 -10.77 -15.25 6.76
CA GLU A 126 -9.66 -15.48 5.83
C GLU A 126 -9.36 -14.26 4.97
N GLN A 127 -10.39 -13.61 4.42
CA GLN A 127 -10.20 -12.39 3.65
C GLN A 127 -9.62 -11.24 4.50
N TRP A 128 -10.08 -11.12 5.74
CA TRP A 128 -9.53 -10.12 6.66
C TRP A 128 -8.09 -10.44 7.03
N GLN A 129 -7.77 -11.70 7.29
CA GLN A 129 -6.39 -12.13 7.53
C GLN A 129 -5.50 -11.82 6.32
N ALA A 130 -5.96 -12.10 5.11
CA ALA A 130 -5.21 -11.78 3.89
C ALA A 130 -4.93 -10.26 3.76
N VAL A 131 -5.86 -9.41 4.19
CA VAL A 131 -5.62 -7.95 4.24
C VAL A 131 -4.54 -7.60 5.27
N LEU A 132 -4.56 -8.20 6.45
CA LEU A 132 -3.54 -8.00 7.48
C LEU A 132 -2.15 -8.44 7.00
N ASP A 133 -2.07 -9.59 6.33
CA ASP A 133 -0.83 -10.14 5.79
C ASP A 133 -0.26 -9.25 4.68
N GLU A 134 -1.11 -8.72 3.79
CA GLU A 134 -0.66 -7.79 2.74
C GLU A 134 -0.13 -6.48 3.34
N VAL A 135 -0.79 -5.98 4.37
CA VAL A 135 -0.37 -4.78 5.10
C VAL A 135 1.01 -4.99 5.74
N ASP A 136 1.27 -6.17 6.29
CA ASP A 136 2.57 -6.51 6.86
C ASP A 136 3.66 -6.64 5.77
N ARG A 137 3.35 -7.30 4.66
CA ARG A 137 4.26 -7.40 3.51
C ARG A 137 4.60 -6.03 2.92
N PHE A 138 3.59 -5.17 2.80
CA PHE A 138 3.78 -3.78 2.40
C PHE A 138 4.76 -3.07 3.33
N ALA A 139 4.57 -3.14 4.64
CA ALA A 139 5.41 -2.45 5.62
C ALA A 139 6.87 -2.92 5.58
N ARG A 140 7.09 -4.22 5.33
CA ARG A 140 8.44 -4.79 5.16
C ARG A 140 9.09 -4.46 3.81
N GLY A 141 8.38 -3.76 2.92
CA GLY A 141 8.89 -3.41 1.59
C GLY A 141 8.91 -4.57 0.61
N GLU A 142 8.17 -5.65 0.88
CA GLU A 142 8.08 -6.83 0.01
C GLU A 142 7.17 -6.60 -1.21
N ILE A 143 6.40 -5.52 -1.20
CA ILE A 143 5.49 -5.16 -2.29
C ILE A 143 5.95 -3.82 -2.88
N GLU A 144 6.36 -3.86 -4.14
CA GLU A 144 6.71 -2.66 -4.88
C GLU A 144 5.50 -1.73 -5.05
N ASP A 145 5.78 -0.44 -5.26
CA ASP A 145 4.71 0.55 -5.47
C ASP A 145 3.98 0.30 -6.80
N PRO A 146 2.75 -0.22 -6.78
CA PRO A 146 2.03 -0.50 -8.02
C PRO A 146 1.54 0.77 -8.72
N CYS A 147 1.57 1.92 -8.03
CA CYS A 147 1.11 3.21 -8.54
C CYS A 147 2.15 4.31 -8.30
N PRO A 148 3.39 4.22 -8.85
CA PRO A 148 4.53 5.04 -8.42
C PRO A 148 4.31 6.54 -8.61
N ARG A 149 3.48 6.95 -9.55
CA ARG A 149 3.15 8.35 -9.82
C ARG A 149 1.98 8.88 -8.99
N ALA A 150 1.22 8.00 -8.33
CA ALA A 150 0.04 8.41 -7.57
C ALA A 150 0.42 8.89 -6.17
N ASN A 151 -0.23 9.96 -5.72
CA ASN A 151 -0.21 10.43 -4.34
C ASN A 151 -1.62 10.76 -3.82
N HIS A 152 -2.65 10.41 -4.60
CA HIS A 152 -4.07 10.48 -4.25
C HIS A 152 -4.80 9.28 -4.83
N PHE A 153 -5.91 8.92 -4.21
CA PHE A 153 -6.89 7.98 -4.75
C PHE A 153 -8.30 8.42 -4.36
N GLY A 154 -9.30 7.89 -5.06
CA GLY A 154 -10.71 8.13 -4.79
C GLY A 154 -11.59 7.16 -5.56
N ALA A 155 -12.85 7.01 -5.17
CA ALA A 155 -13.77 6.12 -5.85
C ALA A 155 -13.98 6.54 -7.31
N VAL A 156 -14.31 5.57 -8.16
CA VAL A 156 -14.61 5.84 -9.59
C VAL A 156 -15.77 6.81 -9.80
N THR A 157 -16.65 6.92 -8.80
CA THR A 157 -17.79 7.86 -8.78
C THR A 157 -17.44 9.25 -8.31
N ASP A 158 -16.25 9.44 -7.74
CA ASP A 158 -15.83 10.74 -7.24
C ASP A 158 -15.51 11.67 -8.42
N ARG A 159 -15.85 12.96 -8.25
CA ARG A 159 -15.40 14.01 -9.15
C ARG A 159 -14.06 14.54 -8.64
N PRO A 160 -12.94 14.18 -9.28
CA PRO A 160 -11.65 14.63 -8.81
C PRO A 160 -11.51 16.16 -8.98
N SER A 161 -10.74 16.77 -8.08
CA SER A 161 -10.37 18.17 -8.23
C SER A 161 -9.67 18.39 -9.58
N PRO A 162 -9.88 19.53 -10.27
CA PRO A 162 -9.18 19.86 -11.53
C PRO A 162 -7.65 19.84 -11.43
N ARG A 163 -7.11 19.90 -10.21
CA ARG A 163 -5.66 19.79 -9.94
C ARG A 163 -5.15 18.36 -9.96
N LEU A 164 -6.05 17.36 -10.01
CA LEU A 164 -5.69 15.94 -10.00
C LEU A 164 -5.64 15.39 -11.43
N VAL A 165 -4.57 14.69 -11.75
CA VAL A 165 -4.40 13.98 -13.01
C VAL A 165 -4.38 12.48 -12.74
N ARG A 166 -5.25 11.73 -13.42
CA ARG A 166 -5.28 10.28 -13.33
C ARG A 166 -3.94 9.67 -13.72
N THR A 167 -3.49 8.67 -12.98
CA THR A 167 -2.27 7.91 -13.27
C THR A 167 -2.60 6.44 -13.47
N GLY A 168 -1.78 5.75 -14.27
CA GLY A 168 -1.83 4.29 -14.37
C GLY A 168 -1.32 3.61 -13.10
N CYS A 169 -1.88 2.45 -12.82
CA CYS A 169 -1.42 1.51 -11.79
C CYS A 169 -1.22 0.13 -12.41
N ALA A 170 -0.29 -0.64 -11.88
CA ALA A 170 -0.01 -2.01 -12.33
C ALA A 170 -1.06 -3.03 -11.84
N VAL A 171 -1.96 -2.63 -10.94
CA VAL A 171 -2.98 -3.49 -10.33
C VAL A 171 -4.38 -3.07 -10.76
N ARG A 172 -5.32 -4.03 -10.79
CA ARG A 172 -6.74 -3.73 -10.97
C ARG A 172 -7.30 -3.18 -9.67
N THR A 173 -7.88 -1.98 -9.74
CA THR A 173 -8.35 -1.25 -8.57
C THR A 173 -9.79 -0.81 -8.75
N ARG A 174 -10.55 -0.75 -7.65
CA ARG A 174 -11.87 -0.09 -7.57
C ARG A 174 -11.73 1.42 -7.46
N ASN A 175 -10.59 1.88 -6.95
CA ASN A 175 -10.27 3.29 -6.85
C ASN A 175 -9.50 3.75 -8.08
N LEU A 176 -9.65 5.02 -8.41
CA LEU A 176 -8.80 5.71 -9.37
C LEU A 176 -7.65 6.39 -8.62
N PHE A 177 -6.47 6.33 -9.21
CA PHE A 177 -5.27 6.88 -8.63
C PHE A 177 -4.83 8.13 -9.40
N TYR A 178 -4.40 9.15 -8.66
CA TYR A 178 -4.11 10.47 -9.18
C TYR A 178 -2.79 11.02 -8.65
N ARG A 179 -2.20 11.96 -9.39
CA ARG A 179 -1.15 12.86 -8.90
C ARG A 179 -1.66 14.30 -8.90
N LEU A 180 -1.12 15.14 -8.01
CA LEU A 180 -1.28 16.60 -8.12
C LEU A 180 -0.48 17.09 -9.34
N ARG A 181 -1.05 18.05 -10.06
CA ARG A 181 -0.35 18.81 -11.12
C ARG A 181 0.74 19.66 -10.53
#